data_ed9cd9491506eb4d783557841d25dfa1
#
_entry.id   ed9cd9491506eb4d783557841d25dfa1
#
_cell.length_a   1.000
_cell.length_b   1.000
_cell.length_c   1.000
_cell.angle_alpha   90.00
_cell.angle_beta   90.00
_cell.angle_gamma   90.00
#
_symmetry.space_group_name_H-M   'P 1'
#
loop_
_entity.id
_entity.type
_entity.pdbx_description
1 polymer ?
#
loop_
_entity_poly.entity_id
_entity_poly.type
_entity_poly.pdbx_seq_one_letter_code
_entity_poly.pdbx_strand_id
1 'polypeptide(L)'
;MNRLLTFGSHKNADEGVCLLEACSVRAGEPFSDRPDSVCFVLSSFLRKVNDLAFFDDESRTRVLSPLIDSLVSSSASDDVQKARAYLLTNSTLLEMLPLALRTYSMSNTAEVFEALPPLTPENIETVSGQYKAALAQIKHGVSVDEVPPHLGGLLTLVYRAAKGAIKALSQMNGSLWKYQAEEVALCAAHAYSWVSDDDEGDPDVVRGLTEGTYSLMVSLVNRAVAIR
;
A
#
# COMPACT_ATOMS: atom_id res chain seq x y z
N MET A 1 3.32 10.35 23.44
CA MET A 1 2.65 11.49 22.79
C MET A 1 1.15 11.26 22.84
N ASN A 2 0.38 12.16 23.47
CA ASN A 2 -1.09 12.04 23.54
C ASN A 2 -1.79 12.92 22.48
N ARG A 3 -1.18 13.04 21.28
CA ARG A 3 -1.79 13.79 20.18
C ARG A 3 -2.32 12.81 19.14
N LEU A 4 -3.48 13.13 18.56
CA LEU A 4 -4.02 12.40 17.43
C LEU A 4 -3.14 12.64 16.20
N LEU A 5 -2.97 11.62 15.39
CA LEU A 5 -2.40 11.76 14.06
C LEU A 5 -3.43 12.39 13.14
N THR A 6 -3.00 13.36 12.33
CA THR A 6 -3.86 14.14 11.45
C THR A 6 -3.51 13.94 9.99
N PHE A 7 -4.44 14.30 9.12
CA PHE A 7 -4.28 14.25 7.66
C PHE A 7 -3.28 15.30 7.18
N GLY A 8 -2.49 14.95 6.15
CA GLY A 8 -1.59 15.87 5.46
C GLY A 8 -0.25 16.07 6.17
N SER A 9 0.52 17.04 5.68
CA SER A 9 1.78 17.49 6.26
C SER A 9 1.61 18.88 6.89
N HIS A 10 2.37 19.14 7.96
CA HIS A 10 2.22 20.33 8.79
C HIS A 10 3.53 21.11 8.86
N LYS A 11 3.46 22.41 9.13
CA LYS A 11 4.66 23.26 9.29
C LYS A 11 5.35 23.04 10.64
N ASN A 12 4.55 22.70 11.65
CA ASN A 12 5.02 22.47 13.01
C ASN A 12 3.98 21.64 13.79
N ALA A 13 4.37 21.13 14.95
CA ALA A 13 3.53 20.26 15.75
C ALA A 13 2.27 20.94 16.34
N ASP A 14 2.18 22.27 16.35
CA ASP A 14 0.99 22.96 16.85
C ASP A 14 -0.16 22.95 15.82
N GLU A 15 0.16 22.87 14.55
CA GLU A 15 -0.82 22.77 13.45
C GLU A 15 -1.40 21.36 13.30
N GLY A 16 -0.63 20.33 13.67
CA GLY A 16 -0.99 18.93 13.56
C GLY A 16 0.24 18.05 13.47
N VAL A 17 0.04 16.73 13.42
CA VAL A 17 1.14 15.75 13.31
C VAL A 17 0.68 14.55 12.48
N CYS A 18 1.28 14.33 11.32
CA CYS A 18 1.10 13.08 10.58
C CYS A 18 2.00 11.96 11.15
N LEU A 19 1.80 10.72 10.69
CA LEU A 19 2.60 9.58 11.14
C LEU A 19 4.12 9.82 11.03
N LEU A 20 4.58 10.35 9.90
CA LEU A 20 6.01 10.52 9.65
C LEU A 20 6.61 11.70 10.40
N GLU A 21 5.85 12.77 10.60
CA GLU A 21 6.23 13.87 11.49
C GLU A 21 6.33 13.38 12.95
N ALA A 22 5.45 12.48 13.37
CA ALA A 22 5.57 11.83 14.68
C ALA A 22 6.83 10.97 14.77
N CYS A 23 7.23 10.29 13.67
CA CYS A 23 8.49 9.56 13.61
C CYS A 23 9.70 10.51 13.73
N SER A 24 9.71 11.65 13.02
CA SER A 24 10.81 12.62 13.12
C SER A 24 10.97 13.15 14.55
N VAL A 25 9.86 13.51 15.20
CA VAL A 25 9.88 13.95 16.61
C VAL A 25 10.37 12.85 17.54
N ARG A 26 9.93 11.61 17.32
CA ARG A 26 10.33 10.45 18.13
C ARG A 26 11.82 10.11 17.96
N ALA A 27 12.38 10.33 16.77
CA ALA A 27 13.80 10.15 16.47
C ALA A 27 14.69 11.31 16.96
N GLY A 28 14.11 12.44 17.37
CA GLY A 28 14.87 13.65 17.70
C GLY A 28 15.38 14.40 16.47
N GLU A 29 14.78 14.17 15.31
CA GLU A 29 15.08 14.84 14.06
C GLU A 29 14.31 16.17 13.91
N PRO A 30 14.68 17.04 12.96
CA PRO A 30 13.86 18.17 12.58
C PRO A 30 12.45 17.72 12.18
N PHE A 31 11.44 18.51 12.56
CA PHE A 31 10.04 18.21 12.24
C PHE A 31 9.84 18.11 10.73
N SER A 32 9.49 16.93 10.24
CA SER A 32 9.39 16.62 8.80
C SER A 32 8.56 15.37 8.55
N ASP A 33 7.83 15.34 7.44
CA ASP A 33 7.18 14.14 6.90
C ASP A 33 8.14 13.21 6.13
N ARG A 34 9.45 13.52 6.16
CA ARG A 34 10.54 12.76 5.52
C ARG A 34 11.70 12.52 6.47
N PRO A 35 11.49 11.80 7.59
CA PRO A 35 12.55 11.54 8.55
C PRO A 35 13.64 10.62 7.97
N ASP A 36 14.91 10.94 8.25
CA ASP A 36 16.05 10.13 7.79
C ASP A 36 16.11 8.76 8.49
N SER A 37 15.56 8.66 9.69
CA SER A 37 15.48 7.41 10.47
C SER A 37 14.51 6.38 9.89
N VAL A 38 13.60 6.80 9.00
CA VAL A 38 12.62 5.90 8.38
C VAL A 38 13.06 5.52 6.98
N CYS A 39 12.91 4.23 6.64
CA CYS A 39 13.16 3.74 5.29
C CYS A 39 12.40 4.56 4.24
N PHE A 40 13.11 4.99 3.20
CA PHE A 40 12.53 5.80 2.12
C PHE A 40 11.29 5.17 1.48
N VAL A 41 11.32 3.86 1.19
CA VAL A 41 10.19 3.14 0.58
C VAL A 41 8.99 3.11 1.51
N LEU A 42 9.20 2.82 2.80
CA LEU A 42 8.13 2.81 3.80
C LEU A 42 7.60 4.23 4.07
N SER A 43 8.48 5.24 4.09
CA SER A 43 8.09 6.64 4.23
C SER A 43 7.17 7.07 3.08
N SER A 44 7.51 6.74 1.84
CA SER A 44 6.68 7.05 0.67
C SER A 44 5.32 6.35 0.70
N PHE A 45 5.28 5.07 1.09
CA PHE A 45 4.05 4.31 1.28
C PHE A 45 3.17 4.91 2.37
N LEU A 46 3.73 5.09 3.56
CA LEU A 46 2.99 5.50 4.76
C LEU A 46 2.54 6.95 4.73
N ARG A 47 3.25 7.84 4.03
CA ARG A 47 2.79 9.21 3.79
C ARG A 47 1.45 9.20 3.05
N LYS A 48 1.35 8.37 2.00
CA LYS A 48 0.09 8.24 1.27
C LYS A 48 -0.99 7.50 2.08
N VAL A 49 -0.61 6.47 2.84
CA VAL A 49 -1.53 5.75 3.73
C VAL A 49 -2.09 6.67 4.82
N ASN A 50 -1.26 7.54 5.42
CA ASN A 50 -1.73 8.53 6.39
C ASN A 50 -2.86 9.40 5.85
N ASP A 51 -2.83 9.67 4.54
CA ASP A 51 -3.76 10.56 3.86
C ASP A 51 -4.90 9.81 3.13
N LEU A 52 -5.18 8.57 3.51
CA LEU A 52 -6.35 7.88 3.00
C LEU A 52 -7.64 8.45 3.61
N ALA A 53 -8.63 8.71 2.75
CA ALA A 53 -9.84 9.44 3.11
C ALA A 53 -10.73 8.72 4.14
N PHE A 54 -10.63 7.39 4.21
CA PHE A 54 -11.42 6.59 5.15
C PHE A 54 -10.91 6.60 6.60
N PHE A 55 -9.75 7.24 6.87
CA PHE A 55 -9.29 7.47 8.23
C PHE A 55 -9.87 8.78 8.77
N ASP A 56 -10.67 8.70 9.83
CA ASP A 56 -10.75 9.80 10.78
C ASP A 56 -9.47 9.83 11.66
N ASP A 57 -9.25 10.92 12.38
CA ASP A 57 -8.02 11.09 13.15
C ASP A 57 -7.88 10.08 14.30
N GLU A 58 -8.98 9.60 14.85
CA GLU A 58 -9.00 8.57 15.91
C GLU A 58 -8.58 7.22 15.34
N SER A 59 -9.19 6.78 14.23
CA SER A 59 -8.85 5.54 13.54
C SER A 59 -7.42 5.57 13.00
N ARG A 60 -6.99 6.69 12.40
CA ARG A 60 -5.61 6.93 11.96
C ARG A 60 -4.63 6.75 13.12
N THR A 61 -4.91 7.37 14.25
CA THR A 61 -4.06 7.27 15.44
C THR A 61 -4.03 5.85 15.99
N ARG A 62 -5.19 5.21 16.13
CA ARG A 62 -5.31 3.85 16.65
C ARG A 62 -4.50 2.84 15.80
N VAL A 63 -4.56 2.97 14.48
CA VAL A 63 -3.94 2.03 13.53
C VAL A 63 -2.46 2.33 13.32
N LEU A 64 -2.09 3.60 13.15
CA LEU A 64 -0.74 3.97 12.70
C LEU A 64 0.23 4.30 13.85
N SER A 65 -0.25 4.84 14.99
CA SER A 65 0.66 5.23 16.06
C SER A 65 1.47 4.05 16.65
N PRO A 66 0.96 2.80 16.73
CA PRO A 66 1.77 1.67 17.19
C PRO A 66 2.98 1.35 16.32
N LEU A 67 3.00 1.84 15.07
CA LEU A 67 4.10 1.61 14.13
C LEU A 67 5.30 2.54 14.34
N ILE A 68 5.14 3.67 15.05
CA ILE A 68 6.15 4.72 15.17
C ILE A 68 7.50 4.18 15.63
N ASP A 69 7.53 3.42 16.73
CA ASP A 69 8.80 2.93 17.30
C ASP A 69 9.54 1.96 16.36
N SER A 70 8.83 1.13 15.63
CA SER A 70 9.43 0.21 14.65
C SER A 70 9.88 0.92 13.38
N LEU A 71 9.21 1.99 12.99
CA LEU A 71 9.55 2.79 11.82
C LEU A 71 10.81 3.63 12.05
N VAL A 72 10.98 4.25 13.21
CA VAL A 72 12.12 5.13 13.54
C VAL A 72 13.48 4.43 13.38
N SER A 73 13.56 3.12 13.44
CA SER A 73 14.80 2.36 13.22
C SER A 73 14.81 1.60 11.89
N SER A 74 13.96 1.96 10.95
CA SER A 74 13.79 1.22 9.70
C SER A 74 14.68 1.70 8.54
N SER A 75 15.43 2.78 8.70
CA SER A 75 16.42 3.22 7.70
C SER A 75 17.42 2.09 7.41
N ALA A 76 17.75 1.87 6.14
CA ALA A 76 18.49 0.68 5.73
C ALA A 76 19.21 0.89 4.38
N SER A 77 20.07 -0.08 4.02
CA SER A 77 20.77 -0.10 2.74
C SER A 77 19.81 -0.11 1.53
N ASP A 78 20.32 0.27 0.37
CA ASP A 78 19.56 0.26 -0.89
C ASP A 78 18.96 -1.13 -1.20
N ASP A 79 19.70 -2.21 -0.92
CA ASP A 79 19.23 -3.57 -1.19
C ASP A 79 18.05 -3.96 -0.29
N VAL A 80 18.11 -3.59 0.99
CA VAL A 80 16.98 -3.78 1.92
C VAL A 80 15.77 -2.95 1.49
N GLN A 81 15.98 -1.72 1.04
CA GLN A 81 14.90 -0.87 0.54
C GLN A 81 14.26 -1.44 -0.72
N LYS A 82 15.06 -1.99 -1.65
CA LYS A 82 14.54 -2.70 -2.84
C LYS A 82 13.74 -3.94 -2.43
N ALA A 83 14.24 -4.75 -1.49
CA ALA A 83 13.50 -5.92 -1.00
C ALA A 83 12.13 -5.52 -0.40
N ARG A 84 12.06 -4.40 0.30
CA ARG A 84 10.80 -3.84 0.81
C ARG A 84 9.86 -3.40 -0.32
N ALA A 85 10.37 -2.83 -1.42
CA ALA A 85 9.55 -2.52 -2.59
C ALA A 85 8.98 -3.79 -3.26
N TYR A 86 9.76 -4.88 -3.34
CA TYR A 86 9.24 -6.19 -3.77
C TYR A 86 8.13 -6.68 -2.86
N LEU A 87 8.29 -6.56 -1.54
CA LEU A 87 7.26 -6.96 -0.58
C LEU A 87 5.97 -6.15 -0.75
N LEU A 88 6.06 -4.82 -0.93
CA LEU A 88 4.89 -3.97 -1.19
C LEU A 88 4.15 -4.37 -2.47
N THR A 89 4.90 -4.64 -3.55
CA THR A 89 4.30 -5.11 -4.80
C THR A 89 3.61 -6.46 -4.62
N ASN A 90 4.26 -7.41 -3.96
CA ASN A 90 3.70 -8.73 -3.71
C ASN A 90 2.44 -8.67 -2.85
N SER A 91 2.40 -7.81 -1.82
CA SER A 91 1.18 -7.58 -1.05
C SER A 91 0.04 -7.02 -1.91
N THR A 92 0.35 -6.09 -2.82
CA THR A 92 -0.63 -5.57 -3.77
C THR A 92 -1.20 -6.67 -4.67
N LEU A 93 -0.34 -7.57 -5.18
CA LEU A 93 -0.71 -8.59 -6.17
C LEU A 93 -1.35 -9.82 -5.56
N LEU A 94 -0.87 -10.26 -4.39
CA LEU A 94 -1.21 -11.55 -3.79
C LEU A 94 -2.20 -11.44 -2.62
N GLU A 95 -2.37 -10.23 -2.07
CA GLU A 95 -3.27 -10.00 -0.93
C GLU A 95 -4.40 -9.02 -1.31
N MET A 96 -4.06 -7.80 -1.73
CA MET A 96 -5.07 -6.75 -1.97
C MET A 96 -5.88 -6.99 -3.23
N LEU A 97 -5.24 -7.35 -4.35
CA LEU A 97 -5.96 -7.61 -5.60
C LEU A 97 -6.88 -8.84 -5.50
N PRO A 98 -6.46 -9.99 -4.96
CA PRO A 98 -7.38 -11.11 -4.71
C PRO A 98 -8.52 -10.75 -3.77
N LEU A 99 -8.27 -10.00 -2.70
CA LEU A 99 -9.32 -9.52 -1.79
C LEU A 99 -10.36 -8.69 -2.55
N ALA A 100 -9.93 -7.72 -3.33
CA ALA A 100 -10.80 -6.90 -4.16
C ALA A 100 -11.61 -7.77 -5.15
N LEU A 101 -10.95 -8.69 -5.86
CA LEU A 101 -11.62 -9.58 -6.81
C LEU A 101 -12.70 -10.45 -6.15
N ARG A 102 -12.45 -10.96 -4.96
CA ARG A 102 -13.44 -11.76 -4.20
C ARG A 102 -14.65 -10.93 -3.79
N THR A 103 -14.44 -9.68 -3.38
CA THR A 103 -15.52 -8.74 -3.07
C THR A 103 -16.44 -8.52 -4.27
N TYR A 104 -15.90 -8.56 -5.49
CA TYR A 104 -16.66 -8.48 -6.74
C TYR A 104 -17.13 -9.84 -7.30
N SER A 105 -17.17 -10.87 -6.47
CA SER A 105 -17.59 -12.23 -6.86
C SER A 105 -16.73 -12.87 -7.96
N MET A 106 -15.50 -12.39 -8.16
CA MET A 106 -14.52 -12.88 -9.13
C MET A 106 -13.55 -13.89 -8.51
N SER A 107 -14.05 -14.85 -7.73
CA SER A 107 -13.21 -15.78 -6.95
C SER A 107 -12.25 -16.58 -7.82
N ASN A 108 -12.69 -17.09 -8.99
CA ASN A 108 -11.84 -17.84 -9.91
C ASN A 108 -10.65 -17.01 -10.40
N THR A 109 -10.87 -15.71 -10.64
CA THR A 109 -9.79 -14.79 -11.05
C THR A 109 -8.85 -14.50 -9.87
N ALA A 110 -9.37 -14.36 -8.66
CA ALA A 110 -8.55 -14.20 -7.46
C ALA A 110 -7.61 -15.39 -7.26
N GLU A 111 -8.10 -16.62 -7.41
CA GLU A 111 -7.30 -17.86 -7.32
C GLU A 111 -6.15 -17.90 -8.32
N VAL A 112 -6.33 -17.34 -9.53
CA VAL A 112 -5.24 -17.24 -10.51
C VAL A 112 -4.09 -16.42 -9.96
N PHE A 113 -4.37 -15.28 -9.31
CA PHE A 113 -3.30 -14.44 -8.71
C PHE A 113 -2.65 -15.11 -7.50
N GLU A 114 -3.43 -15.74 -6.64
CA GLU A 114 -2.94 -16.45 -5.45
C GLU A 114 -2.03 -17.64 -5.81
N ALA A 115 -2.24 -18.25 -6.97
CA ALA A 115 -1.41 -19.35 -7.48
C ALA A 115 -0.09 -18.88 -8.14
N LEU A 116 0.07 -17.58 -8.45
CA LEU A 116 1.29 -17.06 -9.03
C LEU A 116 2.41 -16.95 -7.98
N PRO A 117 3.67 -17.24 -8.34
CA PRO A 117 4.78 -17.08 -7.43
C PRO A 117 5.02 -15.59 -7.13
N PRO A 118 5.48 -15.25 -5.91
CA PRO A 118 5.86 -13.89 -5.59
C PRO A 118 6.99 -13.40 -6.51
N LEU A 119 6.96 -12.11 -6.84
CA LEU A 119 8.01 -11.45 -7.60
C LEU A 119 9.28 -11.31 -6.73
N THR A 120 10.41 -11.66 -7.32
CA THR A 120 11.75 -11.50 -6.71
C THR A 120 12.70 -10.87 -7.73
N PRO A 121 13.87 -10.34 -7.32
CA PRO A 121 14.88 -9.85 -8.25
C PRO A 121 15.28 -10.89 -9.31
N GLU A 122 15.30 -12.19 -8.92
CA GLU A 122 15.75 -13.29 -9.79
C GLU A 122 14.71 -13.71 -10.83
N ASN A 123 13.40 -13.51 -10.54
CA ASN A 123 12.32 -14.00 -11.39
C ASN A 123 11.48 -12.89 -12.06
N ILE A 124 11.73 -11.62 -11.77
CA ILE A 124 10.90 -10.49 -12.23
C ILE A 124 10.70 -10.50 -13.77
N GLU A 125 11.74 -10.82 -14.53
CA GLU A 125 11.68 -10.82 -16.00
C GLU A 125 10.73 -11.90 -16.55
N THR A 126 10.71 -13.07 -15.92
CA THR A 126 9.88 -14.21 -16.36
C THR A 126 8.47 -14.17 -15.78
N VAL A 127 8.34 -13.90 -14.48
CA VAL A 127 7.08 -13.97 -13.76
C VAL A 127 6.19 -12.73 -13.99
N SER A 128 6.78 -11.56 -14.23
CA SER A 128 5.98 -10.36 -14.53
C SER A 128 5.09 -10.50 -15.76
N GLY A 129 5.51 -11.34 -16.73
CA GLY A 129 4.69 -11.67 -17.88
C GLY A 129 3.41 -12.43 -17.51
N GLN A 130 3.50 -13.36 -16.56
CA GLN A 130 2.34 -14.12 -16.05
C GLN A 130 1.33 -13.20 -15.35
N TYR A 131 1.81 -12.29 -14.49
CA TYR A 131 0.96 -11.29 -13.86
C TYR A 131 0.28 -10.34 -14.86
N LYS A 132 1.02 -9.91 -15.90
CA LYS A 132 0.44 -9.08 -16.97
C LYS A 132 -0.65 -9.81 -17.75
N ALA A 133 -0.46 -11.11 -18.03
CA ALA A 133 -1.46 -11.95 -18.66
C ALA A 133 -2.70 -12.14 -17.79
N ALA A 134 -2.53 -12.40 -16.50
CA ALA A 134 -3.63 -12.51 -15.55
C ALA A 134 -4.40 -11.17 -15.41
N LEU A 135 -3.70 -10.04 -15.33
CA LEU A 135 -4.32 -8.71 -15.33
C LEU A 135 -5.12 -8.43 -16.61
N ALA A 136 -4.65 -8.88 -17.76
CA ALA A 136 -5.39 -8.73 -19.02
C ALA A 136 -6.73 -9.47 -18.99
N GLN A 137 -6.83 -10.61 -18.30
CA GLN A 137 -8.08 -11.36 -18.15
C GLN A 137 -9.13 -10.57 -17.35
N ILE A 138 -8.73 -9.80 -16.33
CA ILE A 138 -9.66 -8.94 -15.59
C ILE A 138 -10.35 -7.96 -16.54
N LYS A 139 -9.59 -7.33 -17.43
CA LYS A 139 -10.11 -6.35 -18.39
C LYS A 139 -11.12 -6.93 -19.39
N HIS A 140 -10.97 -8.20 -19.76
CA HIS A 140 -11.84 -8.86 -20.72
C HIS A 140 -12.97 -9.66 -20.09
N GLY A 141 -12.82 -10.07 -18.82
CA GLY A 141 -13.81 -10.89 -18.10
C GLY A 141 -14.86 -10.08 -17.33
N VAL A 142 -14.65 -8.78 -17.16
CA VAL A 142 -15.66 -7.91 -16.55
C VAL A 142 -16.55 -7.36 -17.65
N SER A 143 -17.74 -7.92 -17.82
CA SER A 143 -18.79 -7.25 -18.56
C SER A 143 -19.13 -5.97 -17.81
N VAL A 144 -18.91 -4.82 -18.45
CA VAL A 144 -19.17 -3.50 -17.85
C VAL A 144 -20.63 -3.38 -17.39
N ASP A 145 -21.51 -4.19 -17.97
CA ASP A 145 -22.95 -4.23 -17.67
C ASP A 145 -23.29 -5.07 -16.43
N GLU A 146 -22.35 -5.90 -15.94
CA GLU A 146 -22.56 -6.79 -14.77
C GLU A 146 -21.93 -6.24 -13.47
N VAL A 147 -21.08 -5.23 -13.57
CA VAL A 147 -20.46 -4.57 -12.40
C VAL A 147 -21.24 -3.30 -12.08
N PRO A 148 -21.80 -3.15 -10.88
CA PRO A 148 -22.42 -1.90 -10.47
C PRO A 148 -21.47 -0.72 -10.73
N PRO A 149 -21.95 0.41 -11.29
CA PRO A 149 -21.09 1.53 -11.72
C PRO A 149 -20.14 2.04 -10.64
N HIS A 150 -20.56 2.04 -9.37
CA HIS A 150 -19.76 2.44 -8.22
C HIS A 150 -18.61 1.44 -7.92
N LEU A 151 -18.81 0.16 -8.21
CA LEU A 151 -17.81 -0.88 -8.00
C LEU A 151 -16.75 -0.94 -9.11
N GLY A 152 -17.11 -0.60 -10.35
CA GLY A 152 -16.18 -0.58 -11.48
C GLY A 152 -15.01 0.38 -11.29
N GLY A 153 -15.19 1.47 -10.54
CA GLY A 153 -14.15 2.44 -10.20
C GLY A 153 -13.08 1.86 -9.27
N LEU A 154 -13.47 1.14 -8.25
CA LEU A 154 -12.60 0.59 -7.22
C LEU A 154 -11.71 -0.55 -7.73
N LEU A 155 -12.30 -1.53 -8.45
CA LEU A 155 -11.52 -2.58 -9.10
C LEU A 155 -10.52 -1.98 -10.09
N THR A 156 -10.90 -0.90 -10.80
CA THR A 156 -10.01 -0.16 -11.70
C THR A 156 -8.81 0.44 -10.94
N LEU A 157 -9.01 0.97 -9.73
CA LEU A 157 -7.92 1.50 -8.91
C LEU A 157 -6.90 0.42 -8.51
N VAL A 158 -7.37 -0.71 -7.97
CA VAL A 158 -6.48 -1.83 -7.58
C VAL A 158 -5.79 -2.42 -8.80
N TYR A 159 -6.50 -2.58 -9.92
CA TYR A 159 -5.92 -3.03 -11.19
C TYR A 159 -4.80 -2.10 -11.68
N ARG A 160 -5.04 -0.76 -11.67
CA ARG A 160 -4.04 0.23 -12.08
C ARG A 160 -2.85 0.23 -11.14
N ALA A 161 -3.09 0.12 -9.83
CA ALA A 161 -2.06 0.00 -8.80
C ALA A 161 -1.17 -1.23 -9.04
N ALA A 162 -1.77 -2.40 -9.24
CA ALA A 162 -1.06 -3.63 -9.54
C ALA A 162 -0.21 -3.53 -10.82
N LYS A 163 -0.78 -3.00 -11.90
CA LYS A 163 -0.07 -2.80 -13.17
C LYS A 163 1.09 -1.80 -13.04
N GLY A 164 0.87 -0.69 -12.32
CA GLY A 164 1.89 0.32 -12.04
C GLY A 164 3.04 -0.23 -11.21
N ALA A 165 2.75 -0.98 -10.15
CA ALA A 165 3.73 -1.60 -9.29
C ALA A 165 4.64 -2.58 -10.05
N ILE A 166 4.06 -3.46 -10.89
CA ILE A 166 4.84 -4.39 -11.73
C ILE A 166 5.76 -3.62 -12.68
N LYS A 167 5.25 -2.57 -13.33
CA LYS A 167 6.03 -1.74 -14.25
C LYS A 167 7.20 -1.08 -13.53
N ALA A 168 6.95 -0.42 -12.41
CA ALA A 168 7.97 0.28 -11.62
C ALA A 168 9.02 -0.72 -11.10
N LEU A 169 8.59 -1.86 -10.57
CA LEU A 169 9.47 -2.90 -10.07
C LEU A 169 10.40 -3.46 -11.16
N SER A 170 9.88 -3.68 -12.38
CA SER A 170 10.67 -4.15 -13.52
C SER A 170 11.78 -3.19 -13.95
N GLN A 171 11.71 -1.92 -13.56
CA GLN A 171 12.66 -0.85 -13.89
C GLN A 171 13.60 -0.52 -12.74
N MET A 172 13.50 -1.21 -11.60
CA MET A 172 14.19 -0.84 -10.35
C MET A 172 15.70 -1.12 -10.33
N ASN A 173 16.24 -1.77 -11.35
CA ASN A 173 17.68 -2.11 -11.44
C ASN A 173 18.59 -0.97 -11.96
N GLY A 174 18.03 0.17 -12.34
CA GLY A 174 18.79 1.31 -12.90
C GLY A 174 19.21 2.34 -11.85
N SER A 175 19.90 3.38 -12.30
CA SER A 175 20.31 4.53 -11.47
C SER A 175 19.13 5.31 -10.87
N LEU A 176 17.94 5.16 -11.44
CA LEU A 176 16.69 5.79 -10.99
C LEU A 176 15.87 4.89 -10.03
N TRP A 177 16.48 3.88 -9.42
CA TRP A 177 15.76 2.89 -8.59
C TRP A 177 14.93 3.53 -7.47
N LYS A 178 15.39 4.64 -6.86
CA LYS A 178 14.63 5.35 -5.81
C LYS A 178 13.31 5.90 -6.34
N TYR A 179 13.33 6.50 -7.53
CA TYR A 179 12.11 6.97 -8.19
C TYR A 179 11.14 5.79 -8.46
N GLN A 180 11.66 4.68 -8.96
CA GLN A 180 10.83 3.50 -9.21
C GLN A 180 10.29 2.87 -7.91
N ALA A 181 11.08 2.88 -6.83
CA ALA A 181 10.63 2.41 -5.52
C ALA A 181 9.55 3.31 -4.91
N GLU A 182 9.63 4.63 -5.14
CA GLU A 182 8.56 5.57 -4.76
C GLU A 182 7.27 5.29 -5.55
N GLU A 183 7.35 5.06 -6.86
CA GLU A 183 6.19 4.66 -7.68
C GLU A 183 5.56 3.34 -7.20
N VAL A 184 6.38 2.34 -6.83
CA VAL A 184 5.90 1.10 -6.20
C VAL A 184 5.14 1.41 -4.91
N ALA A 185 5.72 2.22 -4.04
CA ALA A 185 5.12 2.59 -2.76
C ALA A 185 3.78 3.30 -2.94
N LEU A 186 3.70 4.25 -3.88
CA LEU A 186 2.46 4.96 -4.21
C LEU A 186 1.40 4.02 -4.79
N CYS A 187 1.78 3.13 -5.71
CA CYS A 187 0.87 2.12 -6.25
C CYS A 187 0.33 1.20 -5.15
N ALA A 188 1.20 0.71 -4.26
CA ALA A 188 0.76 -0.13 -3.15
C ALA A 188 -0.22 0.62 -2.23
N ALA A 189 0.07 1.88 -1.87
CA ALA A 189 -0.84 2.68 -1.05
C ALA A 189 -2.20 2.90 -1.73
N HIS A 190 -2.22 3.14 -3.04
CA HIS A 190 -3.47 3.24 -3.79
C HIS A 190 -4.27 1.93 -3.79
N ALA A 191 -3.62 0.76 -3.78
CA ALA A 191 -4.32 -0.51 -3.66
C ALA A 191 -5.08 -0.61 -2.32
N TYR A 192 -4.57 0.00 -1.26
CA TYR A 192 -5.25 0.04 0.03
C TYR A 192 -6.38 1.09 0.12
N SER A 193 -6.43 2.05 -0.80
CA SER A 193 -7.47 3.10 -0.78
C SER A 193 -8.82 2.65 -1.30
N TRP A 194 -8.92 1.46 -1.93
CA TRP A 194 -10.16 0.99 -2.56
C TRP A 194 -11.33 0.77 -1.59
N VAL A 195 -11.05 0.53 -0.31
CA VAL A 195 -12.08 0.30 0.72
C VAL A 195 -12.81 1.60 1.12
N SER A 196 -12.22 2.76 0.82
CA SER A 196 -12.68 4.04 1.37
C SER A 196 -13.83 4.71 0.61
N ASP A 197 -14.09 4.31 -0.63
CA ASP A 197 -14.99 5.06 -1.50
C ASP A 197 -16.41 4.48 -1.57
N ASP A 198 -16.72 3.41 -0.80
CA ASP A 198 -18.01 2.71 -0.88
C ASP A 198 -18.96 3.12 0.26
N ASP A 199 -19.42 4.38 0.23
CA ASP A 199 -20.44 4.90 1.15
C ASP A 199 -21.84 4.29 0.92
N GLU A 200 -22.04 3.52 -0.18
CA GLU A 200 -23.34 2.93 -0.56
C GLU A 200 -23.49 1.44 -0.22
N GLY A 201 -22.47 0.81 0.35
CA GLY A 201 -22.49 -0.61 0.72
C GLY A 201 -23.18 -0.90 2.05
N ASP A 202 -23.40 -2.20 2.34
CA ASP A 202 -23.84 -2.66 3.66
C ASP A 202 -22.80 -2.21 4.72
N PRO A 203 -23.19 -1.42 5.74
CA PRO A 203 -22.25 -0.86 6.73
C PRO A 203 -21.41 -1.91 7.47
N ASP A 204 -21.95 -3.14 7.66
CA ASP A 204 -21.22 -4.21 8.33
C ASP A 204 -20.19 -4.86 7.40
N VAL A 205 -20.48 -4.94 6.10
CA VAL A 205 -19.55 -5.42 5.08
C VAL A 205 -18.42 -4.40 4.91
N VAL A 206 -18.74 -3.11 4.77
CA VAL A 206 -17.76 -2.03 4.64
C VAL A 206 -16.84 -1.99 5.86
N ARG A 207 -17.40 -2.09 7.08
CA ARG A 207 -16.60 -2.14 8.32
C ARG A 207 -15.68 -3.35 8.35
N GLY A 208 -16.16 -4.53 7.98
CA GLY A 208 -15.36 -5.75 7.94
C GLY A 208 -14.20 -5.66 6.94
N LEU A 209 -14.43 -5.08 5.77
CA LEU A 209 -13.40 -4.84 4.76
C LEU A 209 -12.37 -3.80 5.24
N THR A 210 -12.81 -2.73 5.89
CA THR A 210 -11.95 -1.68 6.43
C THR A 210 -11.02 -2.24 7.52
N GLU A 211 -11.54 -2.96 8.49
CA GLU A 211 -10.72 -3.57 9.56
C GLU A 211 -9.77 -4.66 9.01
N GLY A 212 -10.22 -5.44 8.02
CA GLY A 212 -9.37 -6.41 7.32
C GLY A 212 -8.22 -5.72 6.59
N THR A 213 -8.50 -4.62 5.90
CA THR A 213 -7.50 -3.80 5.20
C THR A 213 -6.49 -3.18 6.17
N TYR A 214 -6.93 -2.68 7.32
CA TYR A 214 -6.03 -2.18 8.37
C TYR A 214 -5.09 -3.29 8.87
N SER A 215 -5.63 -4.46 9.14
CA SER A 215 -4.85 -5.61 9.61
C SER A 215 -3.79 -6.03 8.60
N LEU A 216 -4.14 -6.10 7.31
CA LEU A 216 -3.21 -6.39 6.22
C LEU A 216 -2.12 -5.32 6.11
N MET A 217 -2.47 -4.05 6.19
CA MET A 217 -1.53 -2.94 6.11
C MET A 217 -0.53 -2.96 7.28
N VAL A 218 -1.00 -3.12 8.52
CA VAL A 218 -0.13 -3.21 9.71
C VAL A 218 0.78 -4.43 9.61
N SER A 219 0.24 -5.58 9.17
CA SER A 219 1.02 -6.80 8.91
C SER A 219 2.10 -6.57 7.86
N LEU A 220 1.77 -5.90 6.75
CA LEU A 220 2.72 -5.56 5.69
C LEU A 220 3.87 -4.69 6.21
N VAL A 221 3.58 -3.63 6.97
CA VAL A 221 4.60 -2.75 7.54
C VAL A 221 5.52 -3.52 8.49
N ASN A 222 4.97 -4.34 9.38
CA ASN A 222 5.76 -5.16 10.30
C ASN A 222 6.65 -6.16 9.56
N ARG A 223 6.15 -6.83 8.52
CA ARG A 223 6.96 -7.70 7.64
C ARG A 223 8.09 -6.91 6.95
N ALA A 224 7.79 -5.71 6.45
CA ALA A 224 8.77 -4.88 5.78
C ALA A 224 9.88 -4.37 6.72
N VAL A 225 9.52 -3.96 7.93
CA VAL A 225 10.51 -3.54 8.96
C VAL A 225 11.40 -4.73 9.38
N ALA A 226 10.89 -5.95 9.37
CA ALA A 226 11.65 -7.16 9.72
C ALA A 226 12.73 -7.53 8.69
N ILE A 227 12.67 -7.05 7.45
CA ILE A 227 13.73 -7.20 6.44
C ILE A 227 14.92 -6.34 6.89
N ARG A 228 16.11 -7.00 7.11
CA ARG A 228 17.34 -6.37 7.59
C ARG A 228 18.41 -6.34 6.51
#